data_94317da0921c3e44901c50dfccd710df
#
_entry.id   94317da0921c3e44901c50dfccd710df
#
_cell.length_a   1.000
_cell.length_b   1.000
_cell.length_c   1.000
_cell.angle_alpha   90.00
_cell.angle_beta   90.00
_cell.angle_gamma   90.00
#
_symmetry.space_group_name_H-M   'P 1'
#
loop_
_entity.id
_entity.type
_entity.pdbx_description
1 polymer ?
#
loop_
_entity_poly.entity_id
_entity_poly.type
_entity_poly.pdbx_seq_one_letter_code
_entity_poly.pdbx_strand_id
1 'polypeptide(L)'
;DEFYTQYADIQAEINAYLDYNPDTFRDKTVLLPCDDPEWSNFTRFFAQNFQRFGLKKLISTSYAADSKNFKTVYQPTLFEEESPQFDKKKTKVRGKIFVLDHDANKNGKIDIEDLEWKYLEGDGDFRSEEVKRLRDEADIIVTNPPFSLFREFLAWILEGDNLTQRRKGAEDAEKKFLILGNKSAVTYKEVFPLIKENKLWSGRTEWAGGMWFETKNADDVDRVVDGVNMKNVASVWFTNLEHGRRHQPLQLMTMADNIKFSRHKDLRGKEYLKYDN
;
A
#
# COMPACT_ATOMS: atom_id res chain seq x y z
N ASP A 1 -10.11 -6.82 10.65
CA ASP A 1 -8.86 -6.83 11.40
C ASP A 1 -7.99 -5.69 10.89
N GLU A 2 -7.58 -4.79 11.78
CA GLU A 2 -6.67 -3.69 11.43
C GLU A 2 -5.23 -4.19 11.66
N PHE A 3 -4.49 -4.31 10.56
CA PHE A 3 -3.07 -4.67 10.57
C PHE A 3 -2.25 -3.46 10.10
N TYR A 4 -1.38 -2.97 10.98
CA TYR A 4 -0.55 -1.81 10.69
C TYR A 4 0.77 -2.26 10.06
N THR A 5 1.02 -1.81 8.83
CA THR A 5 2.25 -2.10 8.09
C THR A 5 3.44 -1.44 8.77
N GLN A 6 4.54 -2.17 8.93
CA GLN A 6 5.77 -1.66 9.54
C GLN A 6 6.41 -0.59 8.66
N TYR A 7 6.94 0.46 9.29
CA TYR A 7 7.67 1.52 8.58
C TYR A 7 8.84 0.98 7.74
N ALA A 8 9.60 0.03 8.30
CA ALA A 8 10.73 -0.57 7.61
C ALA A 8 10.33 -1.34 6.35
N ASP A 9 9.16 -2.00 6.35
CA ASP A 9 8.66 -2.74 5.19
C ASP A 9 8.23 -1.79 4.08
N ILE A 10 7.56 -0.68 4.44
CA ILE A 10 7.19 0.39 3.50
C ILE A 10 8.46 0.98 2.88
N GLN A 11 9.44 1.32 3.71
CA GLN A 11 10.72 1.88 3.26
C GLN A 11 11.46 0.95 2.31
N ALA A 12 11.55 -0.34 2.65
CA ALA A 12 12.24 -1.33 1.84
C ALA A 12 11.55 -1.53 0.48
N GLU A 13 10.23 -1.53 0.46
CA GLU A 13 9.45 -1.66 -0.76
C GLU A 13 9.60 -0.41 -1.64
N ILE A 14 9.34 0.79 -1.10
CA ILE A 14 9.43 2.06 -1.85
C ILE A 14 10.84 2.31 -2.40
N ASN A 15 11.88 2.01 -1.62
CA ASN A 15 13.25 2.18 -2.09
C ASN A 15 13.56 1.34 -3.35
N ALA A 16 12.96 0.15 -3.50
CA ALA A 16 13.16 -0.67 -4.70
C ALA A 16 12.66 -0.01 -5.99
N TYR A 17 11.62 0.83 -5.90
CA TYR A 17 11.13 1.62 -7.03
C TYR A 17 12.03 2.82 -7.31
N LEU A 18 12.48 3.52 -6.26
CA LEU A 18 13.39 4.66 -6.37
C LEU A 18 14.79 4.26 -6.86
N ASP A 19 15.28 3.09 -6.47
CA ASP A 19 16.55 2.52 -6.96
C ASP A 19 16.48 2.23 -8.48
N TYR A 20 15.31 1.84 -8.97
CA TYR A 20 15.08 1.59 -10.37
C TYR A 20 14.85 2.88 -11.17
N ASN A 21 14.01 3.77 -10.65
CA ASN A 21 13.74 5.08 -11.21
C ASN A 21 13.57 6.12 -10.10
N PRO A 22 14.57 6.99 -9.84
CA PRO A 22 14.51 8.01 -8.79
C PRO A 22 13.34 8.99 -8.93
N ASP A 23 12.78 9.13 -10.13
CA ASP A 23 11.68 10.05 -10.43
C ASP A 23 10.29 9.40 -10.36
N THR A 24 10.20 8.16 -9.84
CA THR A 24 8.92 7.42 -9.73
C THR A 24 7.81 8.26 -9.10
N PHE A 25 8.13 9.05 -8.08
CA PHE A 25 7.17 9.88 -7.34
C PHE A 25 7.26 11.38 -7.66
N ARG A 26 8.24 11.82 -8.46
CA ARG A 26 8.47 13.24 -8.77
C ARG A 26 7.27 13.84 -9.47
N ASP A 27 6.83 15.01 -8.98
CA ASP A 27 5.68 15.78 -9.49
C ASP A 27 4.36 14.98 -9.50
N LYS A 28 4.25 13.95 -8.65
CA LYS A 28 3.05 13.11 -8.52
C LYS A 28 2.20 13.49 -7.33
N THR A 29 0.90 13.35 -7.51
CA THR A 29 -0.07 13.33 -6.42
C THR A 29 -0.21 11.89 -5.94
N VAL A 30 0.14 11.64 -4.67
CA VAL A 30 0.00 10.33 -4.01
C VAL A 30 -1.22 10.33 -3.12
N LEU A 31 -2.07 9.31 -3.26
CA LEU A 31 -3.24 9.09 -2.40
C LEU A 31 -3.01 7.85 -1.54
N LEU A 32 -3.22 8.01 -0.24
CA LEU A 32 -3.20 6.98 0.79
C LEU A 32 -4.62 6.79 1.34
N PRO A 33 -5.51 6.08 0.65
CA PRO A 33 -6.88 5.89 1.11
C PRO A 33 -6.90 4.89 2.27
N CYS A 34 -7.75 5.14 3.26
CA CYS A 34 -7.90 4.34 4.49
C CYS A 34 -6.67 4.36 5.43
N ASP A 35 -5.80 5.32 5.28
CA ASP A 35 -4.57 5.48 6.05
C ASP A 35 -4.66 6.70 6.98
N ASP A 36 -5.11 6.47 8.21
CA ASP A 36 -5.17 7.50 9.24
C ASP A 36 -3.76 8.00 9.57
N PRO A 37 -3.43 9.29 9.35
CA PRO A 37 -2.08 9.83 9.56
C PRO A 37 -1.54 9.68 10.98
N GLU A 38 -2.42 9.62 11.96
CA GLU A 38 -2.00 9.46 13.35
C GLU A 38 -1.47 8.05 13.65
N TRP A 39 -1.92 7.07 12.86
CA TRP A 39 -1.61 5.66 13.08
C TRP A 39 -0.88 5.01 11.90
N SER A 40 -1.08 5.54 10.69
CA SER A 40 -0.51 4.95 9.48
C SER A 40 0.95 5.32 9.29
N ASN A 41 1.79 4.30 9.22
CA ASN A 41 3.18 4.47 8.83
C ASN A 41 3.33 4.93 7.36
N PHE A 42 2.33 4.73 6.51
CA PHE A 42 2.35 5.23 5.12
C PHE A 42 2.35 6.76 5.09
N THR A 43 1.39 7.38 5.77
CA THR A 43 1.32 8.86 5.81
C THR A 43 2.58 9.46 6.40
N ARG A 44 3.07 8.89 7.51
CA ARG A 44 4.33 9.32 8.14
C ARG A 44 5.52 9.19 7.19
N PHE A 45 5.65 8.04 6.51
CA PHE A 45 6.75 7.79 5.60
C PHE A 45 6.76 8.75 4.41
N PHE A 46 5.62 8.93 3.73
CA PHE A 46 5.52 9.83 2.58
C PHE A 46 5.66 11.30 2.98
N ALA A 47 5.11 11.74 4.11
CA ALA A 47 5.26 13.10 4.59
C ALA A 47 6.72 13.43 4.93
N GLN A 48 7.42 12.55 5.66
CA GLN A 48 8.84 12.74 5.99
C GLN A 48 9.76 12.77 4.75
N ASN A 49 9.36 12.11 3.67
CA ASN A 49 10.13 12.06 2.44
C ASN A 49 9.55 12.94 1.31
N PHE A 50 8.60 13.82 1.62
CA PHE A 50 7.87 14.62 0.63
C PHE A 50 8.82 15.36 -0.32
N GLN A 51 9.74 16.15 0.22
CA GLN A 51 10.72 16.92 -0.56
C GLN A 51 11.73 16.00 -1.27
N ARG A 52 12.21 14.95 -0.59
CA ARG A 52 13.16 13.99 -1.18
C ARG A 52 12.59 13.30 -2.41
N PHE A 53 11.31 12.92 -2.38
CA PHE A 53 10.64 12.28 -3.51
C PHE A 53 10.18 13.29 -4.56
N GLY A 54 10.20 14.58 -4.24
CA GLY A 54 9.71 15.65 -5.10
C GLY A 54 8.21 15.54 -5.35
N LEU A 55 7.44 15.12 -4.35
CA LEU A 55 5.97 14.99 -4.48
C LEU A 55 5.34 16.33 -4.82
N LYS A 56 4.34 16.30 -5.67
CA LYS A 56 3.46 17.45 -5.90
C LYS A 56 2.45 17.62 -4.78
N LYS A 57 1.86 16.51 -4.32
CA LYS A 57 0.81 16.50 -3.32
C LYS A 57 0.71 15.13 -2.67
N LEU A 58 0.50 15.10 -1.37
CA LEU A 58 0.16 13.92 -0.60
C LEU A 58 -1.25 14.08 -0.04
N ILE A 59 -2.09 13.08 -0.25
CA ILE A 59 -3.45 13.03 0.28
C ILE A 59 -3.59 11.73 1.07
N SER A 60 -4.07 11.83 2.30
CA SER A 60 -4.43 10.67 3.11
C SER A 60 -5.87 10.79 3.59
N THR A 61 -6.60 9.68 3.66
CA THR A 61 -7.96 9.68 4.20
C THR A 61 -8.11 8.63 5.30
N SER A 62 -8.94 8.92 6.28
CA SER A 62 -9.29 8.00 7.34
C SER A 62 -10.78 7.68 7.35
N TYR A 63 -11.12 6.51 7.86
CA TYR A 63 -12.49 6.12 8.15
C TYR A 63 -13.01 6.78 9.43
N ALA A 64 -14.31 7.06 9.47
CA ALA A 64 -15.01 7.44 10.69
C ALA A 64 -14.91 6.32 11.75
N ALA A 65 -14.80 6.70 13.02
CA ALA A 65 -14.64 5.75 14.11
C ALA A 65 -15.81 4.75 14.21
N ASP A 66 -17.05 5.22 14.01
CA ASP A 66 -18.25 4.36 14.09
C ASP A 66 -18.41 3.43 12.88
N SER A 67 -17.74 3.71 11.76
CA SER A 67 -17.73 2.87 10.54
C SER A 67 -16.69 1.75 10.63
N LYS A 68 -15.81 1.77 11.62
CA LYS A 68 -14.84 0.69 11.87
C LYS A 68 -15.55 -0.51 12.51
N ASN A 69 -15.37 -1.69 11.94
CA ASN A 69 -16.02 -2.93 12.41
C ASN A 69 -15.59 -3.38 13.83
N PHE A 70 -14.51 -2.82 14.37
CA PHE A 70 -14.06 -3.05 15.73
C PHE A 70 -14.45 -1.90 16.63
N LYS A 71 -15.30 -2.18 17.61
CA LYS A 71 -15.70 -1.27 18.69
C LYS A 71 -14.56 -1.08 19.71
N THR A 72 -13.38 -0.71 19.27
CA THR A 72 -12.44 -0.06 20.17
C THR A 72 -13.03 1.28 20.55
N VAL A 73 -13.13 1.54 21.85
CA VAL A 73 -13.55 2.86 22.32
C VAL A 73 -12.59 3.87 21.72
N TYR A 74 -13.09 4.63 20.73
CA TYR A 74 -12.31 5.70 20.12
C TYR A 74 -11.92 6.69 21.21
N GLN A 75 -10.63 6.89 21.38
CA GLN A 75 -10.07 7.95 22.21
C GLN A 75 -9.31 8.88 21.27
N PRO A 76 -9.73 10.16 21.19
CA PRO A 76 -9.01 11.13 20.39
C PRO A 76 -7.58 11.28 20.91
N THR A 77 -6.64 11.51 20.00
CA THR A 77 -5.27 11.84 20.38
C THR A 77 -5.17 13.29 20.85
N LEU A 78 -4.10 13.62 21.57
CA LEU A 78 -3.84 15.01 21.98
C LEU A 78 -3.75 15.96 20.78
N PHE A 79 -3.18 15.50 19.67
CA PHE A 79 -3.09 16.25 18.42
C PHE A 79 -4.48 16.58 17.83
N GLU A 80 -5.41 15.62 17.90
CA GLU A 80 -6.79 15.86 17.47
C GLU A 80 -7.50 16.85 18.40
N GLU A 81 -7.39 16.65 19.71
CA GLU A 81 -8.07 17.49 20.70
C GLU A 81 -7.59 18.95 20.71
N GLU A 82 -6.30 19.18 20.41
CA GLU A 82 -5.71 20.51 20.31
C GLU A 82 -6.06 21.22 18.98
N SER A 83 -6.59 20.49 18.00
CA SER A 83 -6.94 21.09 16.71
C SER A 83 -8.22 21.93 16.80
N PRO A 84 -8.21 23.18 16.29
CA PRO A 84 -9.38 24.09 16.34
C PRO A 84 -10.65 23.53 15.66
N GLN A 85 -10.49 22.62 14.70
CA GLN A 85 -11.59 21.99 13.98
C GLN A 85 -12.11 20.70 14.63
N PHE A 86 -11.52 20.26 15.73
CA PHE A 86 -11.91 19.03 16.39
C PHE A 86 -13.36 19.09 16.91
N ASP A 87 -14.15 18.09 16.50
CA ASP A 87 -15.53 17.90 16.96
C ASP A 87 -15.73 16.40 17.24
N LYS A 88 -15.85 16.05 18.50
CA LYS A 88 -16.01 14.67 18.98
C LYS A 88 -17.20 13.93 18.34
N LYS A 89 -18.27 14.64 17.97
CA LYS A 89 -19.44 14.05 17.32
C LYS A 89 -19.14 13.79 15.84
N LYS A 90 -18.53 14.75 15.16
CA LYS A 90 -18.15 14.59 13.73
C LYS A 90 -17.12 13.49 13.56
N THR A 91 -16.10 13.41 14.42
CA THR A 91 -15.06 12.37 14.36
C THR A 91 -15.62 10.95 14.42
N LYS A 92 -16.77 10.76 15.07
CA LYS A 92 -17.42 9.44 15.13
C LYS A 92 -18.03 9.00 13.79
N VAL A 93 -18.62 9.95 13.05
CA VAL A 93 -19.47 9.66 11.89
C VAL A 93 -18.89 10.14 10.56
N ARG A 94 -17.81 10.91 10.59
CA ARG A 94 -17.16 11.45 9.40
C ARG A 94 -15.70 10.99 9.32
N GLY A 95 -15.27 10.64 8.13
CA GLY A 95 -13.87 10.45 7.82
C GLY A 95 -13.12 11.78 7.84
N LYS A 96 -11.81 11.71 7.78
CA LYS A 96 -10.92 12.86 7.68
C LYS A 96 -10.12 12.78 6.39
N ILE A 97 -9.80 13.93 5.85
CA ILE A 97 -8.83 14.08 4.77
C ILE A 97 -7.67 14.93 5.27
N PHE A 98 -6.45 14.48 4.95
CA PHE A 98 -5.19 15.14 5.27
C PHE A 98 -4.49 15.46 3.96
N VAL A 99 -3.98 16.67 3.84
CA VAL A 99 -3.32 17.17 2.64
C VAL A 99 -1.98 17.79 3.00
N LEU A 100 -0.96 17.46 2.23
CA LEU A 100 0.35 18.07 2.30
C LEU A 100 0.76 18.45 0.88
N ASP A 101 0.90 19.74 0.60
CA ASP A 101 1.27 20.27 -0.71
C ASP A 101 2.10 21.56 -0.65
N HIS A 102 2.25 22.18 0.53
CA HIS A 102 3.02 23.40 0.73
C HIS A 102 3.57 23.51 2.17
N ASP A 103 4.51 24.41 2.38
CA ASP A 103 5.07 24.79 3.67
C ASP A 103 4.06 25.71 4.40
N ALA A 104 3.17 25.13 5.18
CA ALA A 104 2.10 25.83 5.87
C ALA A 104 2.62 26.66 7.06
N ASN A 105 3.63 26.14 7.78
CA ASN A 105 4.23 26.80 8.95
C ASN A 105 5.37 27.75 8.59
N LYS A 106 5.78 27.81 7.32
CA LYS A 106 6.81 28.71 6.77
C LYS A 106 8.19 28.53 7.38
N ASN A 107 8.54 27.28 7.73
CA ASN A 107 9.85 26.94 8.29
C ASN A 107 10.91 26.63 7.21
N GLY A 108 10.53 26.66 5.94
CA GLY A 108 11.38 26.38 4.78
C GLY A 108 11.49 24.92 4.41
N LYS A 109 10.66 24.06 5.04
CA LYS A 109 10.55 22.62 4.74
C LYS A 109 9.07 22.28 4.54
N ILE A 110 8.84 21.19 3.82
CA ILE A 110 7.50 20.59 3.72
C ILE A 110 7.60 19.21 4.37
N ASP A 111 6.97 19.05 5.51
CA ASP A 111 7.01 17.80 6.28
C ASP A 111 5.68 17.56 7.03
N ILE A 112 5.70 16.62 7.97
CA ILE A 112 4.48 16.20 8.69
C ILE A 112 3.84 17.33 9.51
N GLU A 113 4.60 18.37 9.89
CA GLU A 113 4.09 19.51 10.65
C GLU A 113 3.22 20.44 9.80
N ASP A 114 3.33 20.34 8.46
CA ASP A 114 2.53 21.10 7.50
C ASP A 114 1.25 20.38 7.06
N LEU A 115 0.97 19.22 7.66
CA LEU A 115 -0.17 18.40 7.28
C LEU A 115 -1.49 19.08 7.72
N GLU A 116 -2.23 19.57 6.76
CA GLU A 116 -3.56 20.15 7.01
C GLU A 116 -4.64 19.08 6.96
N TRP A 117 -5.62 19.15 7.83
CA TRP A 117 -6.73 18.21 7.82
C TRP A 117 -8.12 18.87 7.95
N LYS A 118 -9.12 18.17 7.45
CA LYS A 118 -10.53 18.53 7.58
C LYS A 118 -11.41 17.29 7.59
N TYR A 119 -12.67 17.44 8.03
CA TYR A 119 -13.65 16.36 7.89
C TYR A 119 -14.09 16.19 6.44
N LEU A 120 -14.24 14.95 6.03
CA LEU A 120 -14.98 14.58 4.83
C LEU A 120 -16.49 14.82 5.06
N GLU A 121 -17.26 14.91 3.99
CA GLU A 121 -18.71 14.96 4.06
C GLU A 121 -19.29 13.62 4.52
N GLY A 122 -18.70 12.50 4.03
CA GLY A 122 -19.03 11.13 4.37
C GLY A 122 -18.13 10.51 5.44
N ASP A 123 -18.26 9.22 5.61
CA ASP A 123 -17.51 8.40 6.59
C ASP A 123 -16.09 8.03 6.17
N GLY A 124 -15.66 8.41 4.96
CA GLY A 124 -14.36 8.09 4.40
C GLY A 124 -14.30 6.76 3.64
N ASP A 125 -15.44 6.15 3.34
CA ASP A 125 -15.48 4.95 2.50
C ASP A 125 -14.89 5.25 1.12
N PHE A 126 -13.95 4.41 0.65
CA PHE A 126 -13.31 4.58 -0.66
C PHE A 126 -14.32 4.56 -1.81
N ARG A 127 -15.50 3.93 -1.63
CA ARG A 127 -16.59 3.87 -2.62
C ARG A 127 -17.41 5.14 -2.71
N SER A 128 -17.25 6.07 -1.76
CA SER A 128 -17.97 7.35 -1.77
C SER A 128 -17.54 8.23 -2.96
N GLU A 129 -18.45 9.05 -3.47
CA GLU A 129 -18.14 9.97 -4.57
C GLU A 129 -17.05 10.98 -4.20
N GLU A 130 -16.93 11.32 -2.93
CA GLU A 130 -15.89 12.22 -2.44
C GLU A 130 -14.51 11.57 -2.55
N VAL A 131 -14.33 10.33 -2.08
CA VAL A 131 -13.06 9.61 -2.17
C VAL A 131 -12.75 9.18 -3.60
N LYS A 132 -13.76 8.88 -4.43
CA LYS A 132 -13.56 8.66 -5.88
C LYS A 132 -12.97 9.88 -6.58
N ARG A 133 -13.37 11.11 -6.22
CA ARG A 133 -12.75 12.32 -6.78
C ARG A 133 -11.28 12.44 -6.40
N LEU A 134 -10.91 12.08 -5.16
CA LEU A 134 -9.52 12.05 -4.72
C LEU A 134 -8.72 10.98 -5.48
N ARG A 135 -9.31 9.79 -5.70
CA ARG A 135 -8.73 8.76 -6.56
C ARG A 135 -8.46 9.31 -7.96
N ASP A 136 -9.42 9.98 -8.56
CA ASP A 136 -9.31 10.50 -9.93
C ASP A 136 -8.27 11.62 -10.05
N GLU A 137 -8.06 12.40 -8.96
CA GLU A 137 -7.00 13.40 -8.87
C GLU A 137 -5.61 12.78 -8.77
N ALA A 138 -5.48 11.67 -8.02
CA ALA A 138 -4.20 11.06 -7.72
C ALA A 138 -3.54 10.43 -8.96
N ASP A 139 -2.21 10.50 -9.01
CA ASP A 139 -1.38 9.78 -9.99
C ASP A 139 -1.04 8.37 -9.51
N ILE A 140 -0.78 8.23 -8.20
CA ILE A 140 -0.36 6.98 -7.57
C ILE A 140 -1.19 6.72 -6.32
N ILE A 141 -1.67 5.49 -6.15
CA ILE A 141 -2.39 5.04 -4.95
C ILE A 141 -1.49 4.06 -4.19
N VAL A 142 -1.23 4.34 -2.92
CA VAL A 142 -0.42 3.46 -2.05
C VAL A 142 -1.19 3.22 -0.76
N THR A 143 -1.44 1.95 -0.38
CA THR A 143 -2.16 1.65 0.86
C THR A 143 -2.12 0.16 1.23
N ASN A 144 -2.55 -0.13 2.46
CA ASN A 144 -2.92 -1.45 2.94
C ASN A 144 -4.46 -1.54 3.05
N PRO A 145 -5.17 -1.92 1.98
CA PRO A 145 -6.63 -1.99 2.02
C PRO A 145 -7.09 -3.17 2.87
N PRO A 146 -8.32 -3.16 3.41
CA PRO A 146 -8.90 -4.32 4.05
C PRO A 146 -8.88 -5.54 3.11
N PHE A 147 -8.24 -6.65 3.49
CA PHE A 147 -8.07 -7.80 2.61
C PHE A 147 -9.40 -8.44 2.16
N SER A 148 -10.43 -8.34 2.98
CA SER A 148 -11.78 -8.77 2.61
C SER A 148 -12.39 -7.98 1.45
N LEU A 149 -11.96 -6.74 1.25
CA LEU A 149 -12.42 -5.82 0.20
C LEU A 149 -11.42 -5.70 -0.95
N PHE A 150 -10.33 -6.48 -0.96
CA PHE A 150 -9.23 -6.35 -1.93
C PHE A 150 -9.72 -6.33 -3.38
N ARG A 151 -10.66 -7.20 -3.76
CA ARG A 151 -11.21 -7.26 -5.13
C ARG A 151 -11.96 -6.00 -5.51
N GLU A 152 -12.81 -5.51 -4.60
CA GLU A 152 -13.57 -4.28 -4.81
C GLU A 152 -12.63 -3.07 -4.88
N PHE A 153 -11.62 -3.06 -4.02
CA PHE A 153 -10.63 -2.00 -3.97
C PHE A 153 -9.78 -1.95 -5.25
N LEU A 154 -9.31 -3.09 -5.75
CA LEU A 154 -8.59 -3.16 -7.01
C LEU A 154 -9.47 -2.70 -8.19
N ALA A 155 -10.73 -3.14 -8.25
CA ALA A 155 -11.68 -2.67 -9.26
C ALA A 155 -11.88 -1.15 -9.19
N TRP A 156 -12.01 -0.60 -7.98
CA TRP A 156 -12.12 0.83 -7.74
C TRP A 156 -10.90 1.62 -8.24
N ILE A 157 -9.68 1.09 -8.07
CA ILE A 157 -8.47 1.71 -8.64
C ILE A 157 -8.57 1.75 -10.17
N LEU A 158 -8.88 0.61 -10.79
CA LEU A 158 -8.92 0.45 -12.24
C LEU A 158 -10.05 1.25 -12.92
N GLU A 159 -11.16 1.49 -12.24
CA GLU A 159 -12.20 2.40 -12.71
C GLU A 159 -11.68 3.84 -12.89
N GLY A 160 -10.76 4.28 -12.03
CA GLY A 160 -10.12 5.59 -12.12
C GLY A 160 -9.29 5.79 -13.38
N ASP A 161 -8.75 4.73 -13.98
CA ASP A 161 -7.97 4.80 -15.21
C ASP A 161 -8.76 5.36 -16.38
N ASN A 162 -9.99 4.90 -16.55
CA ASN A 162 -10.86 5.32 -17.64
C ASN A 162 -11.19 6.82 -17.62
N LEU A 163 -11.26 7.41 -16.43
CA LEU A 163 -11.57 8.82 -16.24
C LEU A 163 -10.34 9.72 -16.38
N THR A 164 -9.21 9.25 -15.87
CA THR A 164 -7.93 9.99 -15.93
C THR A 164 -7.39 10.07 -17.36
N GLN A 165 -7.49 9.01 -18.15
CA GLN A 165 -7.14 8.97 -19.57
C GLN A 165 -7.95 9.98 -20.38
N ARG A 166 -9.26 10.08 -20.14
CA ARG A 166 -10.14 11.04 -20.81
C ARG A 166 -9.81 12.50 -20.50
N ARG A 167 -9.32 12.79 -19.26
CA ARG A 167 -8.99 14.16 -18.83
C ARG A 167 -7.63 14.64 -19.30
N LYS A 168 -6.65 13.73 -19.42
CA LYS A 168 -5.25 14.08 -19.77
C LYS A 168 -4.95 13.98 -21.27
N GLY A 169 -5.86 13.44 -22.09
CA GLY A 169 -5.66 13.27 -23.54
C GLY A 169 -4.48 12.37 -23.90
N ALA A 170 -3.97 11.58 -22.95
CA ALA A 170 -2.83 10.69 -23.11
C ALA A 170 -3.33 9.24 -23.20
N GLU A 171 -2.94 8.54 -24.27
CA GLU A 171 -3.30 7.14 -24.49
C GLU A 171 -2.69 6.18 -23.45
N ASP A 172 -1.67 6.62 -22.67
CA ASP A 172 -0.89 5.77 -21.75
C ASP A 172 -0.92 6.20 -20.27
N ALA A 173 -1.89 7.01 -19.83
CA ALA A 173 -1.94 7.46 -18.42
C ALA A 173 -2.67 6.45 -17.51
N GLU A 174 -2.13 5.24 -17.40
CA GLU A 174 -2.61 4.25 -16.45
C GLU A 174 -2.39 4.69 -15.00
N LYS A 175 -3.43 4.57 -14.15
CA LYS A 175 -3.34 4.83 -12.71
C LYS A 175 -2.29 3.90 -12.09
N LYS A 176 -1.29 4.47 -11.46
CA LYS A 176 -0.27 3.68 -10.78
C LYS A 176 -0.71 3.34 -9.36
N PHE A 177 -0.33 2.16 -8.92
CA PHE A 177 -0.68 1.72 -7.56
C PHE A 177 0.37 0.79 -6.95
N LEU A 178 0.38 0.77 -5.62
CA LEU A 178 1.16 -0.13 -4.78
C LEU A 178 0.30 -0.49 -3.57
N ILE A 179 -0.25 -1.69 -3.55
CA ILE A 179 -1.22 -2.12 -2.51
C ILE A 179 -0.84 -3.46 -1.91
N LEU A 180 -1.11 -3.61 -0.61
CA LEU A 180 -0.98 -4.89 0.07
C LEU A 180 -2.20 -5.78 -0.17
N GLY A 181 -1.97 -7.06 -0.31
CA GLY A 181 -3.03 -8.05 -0.43
C GLY A 181 -2.59 -9.43 0.01
N ASN A 182 -3.55 -10.30 0.27
CA ASN A 182 -3.25 -11.70 0.58
C ASN A 182 -2.63 -12.38 -0.65
N LYS A 183 -1.63 -13.24 -0.44
CA LYS A 183 -0.96 -13.99 -1.51
C LYS A 183 -1.91 -14.78 -2.38
N SER A 184 -3.01 -15.30 -1.81
CA SER A 184 -4.03 -16.03 -2.55
C SER A 184 -4.76 -15.16 -3.59
N ALA A 185 -4.66 -13.82 -3.50
CA ALA A 185 -5.31 -12.93 -4.45
C ALA A 185 -4.85 -13.16 -5.91
N VAL A 186 -3.66 -13.70 -6.14
CA VAL A 186 -3.20 -14.07 -7.50
C VAL A 186 -4.13 -15.07 -8.21
N THR A 187 -4.90 -15.85 -7.45
CA THR A 187 -5.85 -16.83 -8.00
C THR A 187 -7.24 -16.26 -8.25
N TYR A 188 -7.48 -15.01 -7.86
CA TYR A 188 -8.80 -14.40 -8.06
C TYR A 188 -9.04 -14.13 -9.55
N LYS A 189 -10.28 -14.35 -9.99
CA LYS A 189 -10.70 -14.17 -11.38
C LYS A 189 -10.55 -12.72 -11.88
N GLU A 190 -10.55 -11.74 -10.95
CA GLU A 190 -10.34 -10.33 -11.24
C GLU A 190 -8.84 -9.97 -11.32
N VAL A 191 -7.97 -10.73 -10.67
CA VAL A 191 -6.54 -10.44 -10.54
C VAL A 191 -5.71 -11.20 -11.58
N PHE A 192 -5.98 -12.49 -11.76
CA PHE A 192 -5.19 -13.35 -12.63
C PHE A 192 -5.09 -12.86 -14.09
N PRO A 193 -6.18 -12.35 -14.73
CA PRO A 193 -6.08 -11.78 -16.07
C PRO A 193 -5.13 -10.60 -16.16
N LEU A 194 -5.11 -9.71 -15.13
CA LEU A 194 -4.19 -8.56 -15.10
C LEU A 194 -2.72 -9.00 -15.02
N ILE A 195 -2.43 -10.07 -14.26
CA ILE A 195 -1.10 -10.66 -14.20
C ILE A 195 -0.71 -11.23 -15.58
N LYS A 196 -1.62 -11.99 -16.22
CA LYS A 196 -1.39 -12.59 -17.54
C LYS A 196 -1.18 -11.52 -18.62
N GLU A 197 -1.88 -10.41 -18.54
CA GLU A 197 -1.78 -9.28 -19.47
C GLU A 197 -0.62 -8.33 -19.12
N ASN A 198 0.16 -8.66 -18.09
CA ASN A 198 1.29 -7.85 -17.64
C ASN A 198 0.90 -6.43 -17.21
N LYS A 199 -0.27 -6.29 -16.59
CA LYS A 199 -0.82 -5.04 -16.04
C LYS A 199 -0.72 -4.98 -14.52
N LEU A 200 -0.38 -6.09 -13.87
CA LEU A 200 -0.19 -6.21 -12.44
C LEU A 200 0.86 -7.28 -12.13
N TRP A 201 1.72 -6.99 -11.16
CA TRP A 201 2.75 -7.90 -10.67
C TRP A 201 3.00 -7.74 -9.18
N SER A 202 3.82 -8.61 -8.60
CA SER A 202 4.24 -8.47 -7.20
C SER A 202 5.32 -7.41 -7.05
N GLY A 203 5.33 -6.73 -5.92
CA GLY A 203 6.42 -5.85 -5.53
C GLY A 203 7.73 -6.59 -5.21
N ARG A 204 8.64 -5.89 -4.54
CA ARG A 204 9.95 -6.42 -4.18
C ARG A 204 9.88 -7.52 -3.13
N THR A 205 8.92 -7.45 -2.19
CA THR A 205 8.83 -8.37 -1.05
C THR A 205 8.73 -9.83 -1.49
N GLU A 206 9.48 -10.70 -0.81
CA GLU A 206 9.50 -12.13 -1.13
C GLU A 206 8.18 -12.83 -0.78
N TRP A 207 7.85 -13.84 -1.58
CA TRP A 207 6.66 -14.66 -1.38
C TRP A 207 6.78 -15.62 -0.20
N ALA A 208 8.01 -15.93 0.23
CA ALA A 208 8.25 -16.78 1.39
C ALA A 208 7.95 -16.05 2.71
N GLY A 209 7.38 -16.75 3.67
CA GLY A 209 7.31 -16.30 5.06
C GLY A 209 6.19 -15.34 5.46
N GLY A 210 5.48 -14.68 4.55
CA GLY A 210 4.49 -13.65 4.91
C GLY A 210 5.13 -12.32 5.36
N MET A 211 4.28 -11.39 5.78
CA MET A 211 4.69 -10.09 6.34
C MET A 211 4.22 -9.97 7.79
N TRP A 212 4.97 -9.23 8.60
CA TRP A 212 4.65 -8.97 9.99
C TRP A 212 3.99 -7.61 10.16
N PHE A 213 2.83 -7.60 10.80
CA PHE A 213 2.05 -6.40 11.08
C PHE A 213 1.92 -6.19 12.58
N GLU A 214 1.84 -4.94 12.99
CA GLU A 214 1.37 -4.60 14.32
C GLU A 214 -0.14 -4.84 14.41
N THR A 215 -0.60 -5.44 15.51
CA THR A 215 -2.03 -5.64 15.79
C THR A 215 -2.38 -5.12 17.19
N LYS A 216 -3.54 -4.46 17.28
CA LYS A 216 -4.13 -4.06 18.56
C LYS A 216 -5.04 -5.14 19.15
N ASN A 217 -5.35 -6.16 18.37
CA ASN A 217 -6.18 -7.27 18.81
C ASN A 217 -5.34 -8.28 19.64
N ALA A 218 -5.56 -8.32 20.94
CA ALA A 218 -4.83 -9.22 21.83
C ALA A 218 -5.07 -10.72 21.54
N ASP A 219 -6.21 -11.04 20.92
CA ASP A 219 -6.56 -12.44 20.57
C ASP A 219 -5.89 -12.92 19.27
N ASP A 220 -5.25 -12.00 18.53
CA ASP A 220 -4.67 -12.26 17.21
C ASP A 220 -3.17 -11.95 17.18
N VAL A 221 -2.42 -12.43 18.17
CA VAL A 221 -0.99 -12.17 18.34
C VAL A 221 -0.20 -13.45 18.12
N ASP A 222 0.72 -13.43 17.13
CA ASP A 222 1.65 -14.55 16.92
C ASP A 222 2.96 -14.38 17.70
N ARG A 223 3.39 -13.15 17.94
CA ARG A 223 4.56 -12.83 18.77
C ARG A 223 4.51 -11.41 19.30
N VAL A 224 5.33 -11.14 20.34
CA VAL A 224 5.57 -9.79 20.86
C VAL A 224 7.03 -9.42 20.60
N VAL A 225 7.27 -8.24 20.03
CA VAL A 225 8.61 -7.69 19.76
C VAL A 225 8.68 -6.31 20.39
N ASP A 226 9.60 -6.11 21.31
CA ASP A 226 9.79 -4.85 22.05
C ASP A 226 8.50 -4.27 22.66
N GLY A 227 7.61 -5.16 23.14
CA GLY A 227 6.32 -4.77 23.71
C GLY A 227 5.19 -4.55 22.69
N VAL A 228 5.46 -4.70 21.39
CA VAL A 228 4.49 -4.55 20.31
C VAL A 228 3.95 -5.92 19.90
N ASN A 229 2.63 -6.03 19.88
CA ASN A 229 1.94 -7.23 19.41
C ASN A 229 2.02 -7.36 17.89
N MET A 230 2.48 -8.49 17.41
CA MET A 230 2.75 -8.74 16.00
C MET A 230 1.97 -9.93 15.48
N LYS A 231 1.42 -9.78 14.27
CA LYS A 231 0.74 -10.83 13.50
C LYS A 231 1.47 -11.10 12.19
N ASN A 232 1.72 -12.37 11.87
CA ASN A 232 2.20 -12.75 10.55
C ASN A 232 1.02 -13.02 9.61
N VAL A 233 0.99 -12.33 8.49
CA VAL A 233 -0.06 -12.46 7.49
C VAL A 233 0.55 -12.88 6.15
N ALA A 234 -0.08 -13.84 5.47
CA ALA A 234 0.33 -14.29 4.14
C ALA A 234 0.03 -13.22 3.09
N SER A 235 0.75 -12.11 3.13
CA SER A 235 0.57 -10.94 2.28
C SER A 235 1.78 -10.65 1.41
N VAL A 236 1.53 -9.95 0.31
CA VAL A 236 2.54 -9.41 -0.61
C VAL A 236 2.05 -8.07 -1.16
N TRP A 237 2.97 -7.30 -1.73
CA TRP A 237 2.65 -6.11 -2.49
C TRP A 237 2.20 -6.48 -3.90
N PHE A 238 1.13 -5.83 -4.35
CA PHE A 238 0.63 -5.85 -5.72
C PHE A 238 0.79 -4.46 -6.32
N THR A 239 1.30 -4.39 -7.54
CA THR A 239 1.65 -3.10 -8.15
C THR A 239 1.64 -3.16 -9.67
N ASN A 240 1.58 -1.99 -10.30
CA ASN A 240 1.94 -1.75 -11.69
C ASN A 240 3.07 -0.69 -11.83
N LEU A 241 3.80 -0.43 -10.72
CA LEU A 241 5.03 0.34 -10.72
C LEU A 241 6.23 -0.54 -11.07
N GLU A 242 7.10 -0.07 -11.95
CA GLU A 242 8.30 -0.79 -12.35
C GLU A 242 9.37 -0.80 -11.25
N HIS A 243 10.04 -1.95 -11.08
CA HIS A 243 11.17 -2.11 -10.16
C HIS A 243 12.21 -3.09 -10.69
N GLY A 244 13.46 -2.94 -10.26
CA GLY A 244 14.59 -3.69 -10.83
C GLY A 244 14.47 -5.21 -10.72
N ARG A 245 13.86 -5.74 -9.65
CA ARG A 245 13.69 -7.19 -9.46
C ARG A 245 12.84 -7.83 -10.57
N ARG A 246 11.84 -7.12 -11.09
CA ARG A 246 10.99 -7.60 -12.18
C ARG A 246 11.76 -7.88 -13.46
N HIS A 247 12.85 -7.15 -13.68
CA HIS A 247 13.69 -7.24 -14.88
C HIS A 247 14.92 -8.14 -14.69
N GLN A 248 15.09 -8.74 -13.51
CA GLN A 248 16.18 -9.69 -13.28
C GLN A 248 15.91 -11.00 -14.01
N PRO A 249 16.88 -11.50 -14.80
CA PRO A 249 16.75 -12.81 -15.41
C PRO A 249 16.54 -13.89 -14.35
N LEU A 250 15.61 -14.81 -14.61
CA LEU A 250 15.43 -15.96 -13.74
C LEU A 250 16.69 -16.82 -13.78
N GLN A 251 17.36 -16.96 -12.64
CA GLN A 251 18.50 -17.84 -12.50
C GLN A 251 18.00 -19.29 -12.47
N LEU A 252 18.13 -19.97 -13.60
CA LEU A 252 17.79 -21.39 -13.70
C LEU A 252 19.02 -22.23 -13.30
N MET A 253 18.79 -23.21 -12.45
CA MET A 253 19.79 -24.23 -12.17
C MET A 253 19.91 -25.16 -13.39
N THR A 254 21.12 -25.57 -13.72
CA THR A 254 21.32 -26.67 -14.68
C THR A 254 20.77 -27.97 -14.10
N MET A 255 20.52 -28.98 -14.95
CA MET A 255 20.11 -30.31 -14.47
C MET A 255 21.14 -30.88 -13.48
N ALA A 256 22.43 -30.70 -13.77
CA ALA A 256 23.54 -31.17 -12.93
C ALA A 256 23.51 -30.47 -11.55
N ASP A 257 23.26 -29.14 -11.50
CA ASP A 257 23.13 -28.39 -10.27
C ASP A 257 21.89 -28.83 -9.48
N ASN A 258 20.76 -29.06 -10.18
CA ASN A 258 19.54 -29.54 -9.55
C ASN A 258 19.72 -30.90 -8.89
N ILE A 259 20.38 -31.83 -9.55
CA ILE A 259 20.72 -33.15 -8.99
C ILE A 259 21.65 -32.99 -7.77
N LYS A 260 22.69 -32.15 -7.89
CA LYS A 260 23.70 -31.95 -6.86
C LYS A 260 23.14 -31.28 -5.60
N PHE A 261 22.28 -30.27 -5.75
CA PHE A 261 21.79 -29.45 -4.65
C PHE A 261 20.36 -29.77 -4.21
N SER A 262 19.66 -30.68 -4.93
CA SER A 262 18.30 -31.06 -4.54
C SER A 262 18.27 -31.68 -3.15
N ARG A 263 17.34 -31.19 -2.32
CA ARG A 263 17.03 -31.78 -1.01
C ARG A 263 16.01 -32.91 -1.11
N HIS A 264 15.41 -33.13 -2.27
CA HIS A 264 14.39 -34.16 -2.47
C HIS A 264 15.04 -35.54 -2.48
N LYS A 265 14.55 -36.44 -1.62
CA LYS A 265 15.13 -37.78 -1.44
C LYS A 265 15.18 -38.61 -2.73
N ASP A 266 14.17 -38.43 -3.59
CA ASP A 266 14.04 -39.17 -4.84
C ASP A 266 14.95 -38.64 -5.95
N LEU A 267 15.56 -37.48 -5.78
CA LEU A 267 16.46 -36.83 -6.75
C LEU A 267 17.94 -37.01 -6.39
N ARG A 268 18.25 -37.43 -5.17
CA ARG A 268 19.64 -37.64 -4.73
C ARG A 268 20.23 -38.88 -5.43
N GLY A 269 21.26 -38.64 -6.23
CA GLY A 269 22.04 -39.72 -6.82
C GLY A 269 21.39 -40.48 -7.99
N LYS A 270 20.30 -39.96 -8.56
CA LYS A 270 19.69 -40.52 -9.74
C LYS A 270 20.26 -39.84 -10.99
N GLU A 271 20.76 -40.65 -11.93
CA GLU A 271 20.98 -40.20 -13.30
C GLU A 271 19.61 -40.06 -13.99
N TYR A 272 19.28 -38.85 -14.40
CA TYR A 272 18.11 -38.65 -15.25
C TYR A 272 18.45 -39.10 -16.66
N LEU A 273 17.61 -39.98 -17.19
CA LEU A 273 17.63 -40.29 -18.62
C LEU A 273 17.40 -38.98 -19.38
N LYS A 274 18.32 -38.64 -20.26
CA LYS A 274 18.09 -37.56 -21.23
C LYS A 274 16.84 -37.90 -22.01
N TYR A 275 15.87 -37.03 -22.01
CA TYR A 275 14.84 -37.07 -23.05
C TYR A 275 15.54 -36.67 -24.35
N ASP A 276 15.73 -37.62 -25.21
CA ASP A 276 16.10 -37.34 -26.61
C ASP A 276 14.90 -36.62 -27.24
N ASN A 277 15.13 -35.40 -27.76
CA ASN A 277 14.15 -34.67 -28.53
C ASN A 277 13.87 -35.39 -29.87
#